data_1f3dac71620faf20c3684002e8a274b9
#
_entry.id   1f3dac71620faf20c3684002e8a274b9
#
_cell.length_a   1.000
_cell.length_b   1.000
_cell.length_c   1.000
_cell.angle_alpha   90.00
_cell.angle_beta   90.00
_cell.angle_gamma   90.00
#
_symmetry.space_group_name_H-M   'P 1'
#
loop_
_entity.id
_entity.type
_entity.pdbx_description
1 polymer ?
#
loop_
_entity_poly.entity_id
_entity_poly.type
_entity_poly.pdbx_seq_one_letter_code
_entity_poly.pdbx_strand_id
1 'polypeptide(L)'
;MRPLTFDDKQWVLALQQDPLWLKYIGSKNVNTLDNACDYIGRTNAQREEWGYGLLAVEATDTKQPLGVCGLFNRFAFECPDLGFAMLPEARGRGICYAACQCVIAWSASEGYRFLTAMTHPENMASQKLLRRLGFKKLGFYFDKTF
;
A
#
# COMPACT_ATOMS: atom_id res chain seq x y z
N MET A 1 10.35 -0.40 7.82
CA MET A 1 9.10 0.38 7.54
C MET A 1 8.77 1.25 8.74
N ARG A 2 8.18 2.39 8.53
CA ARG A 2 7.78 3.35 9.57
C ARG A 2 6.49 4.07 9.19
N PRO A 3 5.79 4.72 10.15
CA PRO A 3 4.69 5.61 9.81
C PRO A 3 5.12 6.72 8.86
N LEU A 4 4.19 7.18 8.03
CA LEU A 4 4.40 8.37 7.20
C LEU A 4 4.44 9.62 8.09
N THR A 5 5.25 10.60 7.71
CA THR A 5 5.28 11.93 8.32
C THR A 5 5.06 13.00 7.25
N PHE A 6 4.77 14.23 7.65
CA PHE A 6 4.59 15.33 6.70
C PHE A 6 5.87 15.67 5.91
N ASP A 7 7.04 15.26 6.40
CA ASP A 7 8.29 15.37 5.64
C ASP A 7 8.32 14.47 4.39
N ASP A 8 7.44 13.46 4.33
CA ASP A 8 7.32 12.55 3.20
C ASP A 8 6.49 13.12 2.03
N LYS A 9 5.91 14.29 2.17
CA LYS A 9 4.94 14.86 1.21
C LYS A 9 5.43 14.90 -0.23
N GLN A 10 6.71 15.18 -0.47
CA GLN A 10 7.25 15.31 -1.82
C GLN A 10 7.26 13.96 -2.55
N TRP A 11 7.81 12.92 -1.93
CA TRP A 11 7.84 11.62 -2.59
C TRP A 11 6.46 10.94 -2.59
N VAL A 12 5.61 11.20 -1.61
CA VAL A 12 4.21 10.72 -1.61
C VAL A 12 3.44 11.32 -2.77
N LEU A 13 3.62 12.63 -3.03
CA LEU A 13 3.05 13.28 -4.21
C LEU A 13 3.57 12.63 -5.49
N ALA A 14 4.90 12.46 -5.61
CA ALA A 14 5.51 11.84 -6.78
C ALA A 14 5.01 10.42 -7.02
N LEU A 15 4.88 9.60 -5.98
CA LEU A 15 4.33 8.25 -6.06
C LEU A 15 2.90 8.24 -6.60
N GLN A 16 2.06 9.15 -6.15
CA GLN A 16 0.65 9.22 -6.56
C GLN A 16 0.44 9.86 -7.92
N GLN A 17 1.44 10.55 -8.46
CA GLN A 17 1.45 11.08 -9.83
C GLN A 17 2.12 10.10 -10.81
N ASP A 18 2.70 9.01 -10.33
CA ASP A 18 3.29 7.99 -11.18
C ASP A 18 2.23 7.36 -12.10
N PRO A 19 2.52 7.18 -13.40
CA PRO A 19 1.55 6.62 -14.36
C PRO A 19 0.97 5.26 -13.96
N LEU A 20 1.76 4.38 -13.33
CA LEU A 20 1.29 3.07 -12.88
C LEU A 20 0.35 3.18 -11.68
N TRP A 21 0.59 4.13 -10.77
CA TRP A 21 -0.35 4.42 -9.70
C TRP A 21 -1.70 4.87 -10.27
N LEU A 22 -1.67 5.87 -11.15
CA LEU A 22 -2.89 6.40 -11.77
C LEU A 22 -3.65 5.36 -12.57
N LYS A 23 -2.92 4.47 -13.27
CA LYS A 23 -3.51 3.41 -14.08
C LYS A 23 -4.16 2.30 -13.23
N TYR A 24 -3.48 1.83 -12.18
CA TYR A 24 -3.88 0.61 -11.47
C TYR A 24 -4.52 0.84 -10.10
N ILE A 25 -4.19 1.93 -9.44
CA ILE A 25 -4.78 2.29 -8.15
C ILE A 25 -5.84 3.37 -8.32
N GLY A 26 -5.58 4.31 -9.22
CA GLY A 26 -6.45 5.44 -9.51
C GLY A 26 -6.13 6.67 -8.68
N SER A 27 -6.64 7.80 -9.13
CA SER A 27 -6.42 9.08 -8.45
C SER A 27 -7.04 9.08 -7.05
N LYS A 28 -6.28 9.56 -6.08
CA LYS A 28 -6.75 9.86 -4.71
C LYS A 28 -6.86 11.38 -4.49
N ASN A 29 -6.91 12.14 -5.59
CA ASN A 29 -6.96 13.60 -5.58
C ASN A 29 -5.76 14.25 -4.88
N VAL A 30 -4.59 13.61 -4.98
CA VAL A 30 -3.33 14.14 -4.44
C VAL A 30 -2.55 14.76 -5.59
N ASN A 31 -2.74 16.06 -5.79
CA ASN A 31 -2.19 16.83 -6.90
C ASN A 31 -1.22 17.94 -6.45
N THR A 32 -1.18 18.22 -5.16
CA THR A 32 -0.34 19.26 -4.56
C THR A 32 0.35 18.73 -3.30
N LEU A 33 1.34 19.44 -2.81
CA LEU A 33 2.00 19.11 -1.54
C LEU A 33 1.03 19.18 -0.36
N ASP A 34 0.09 20.13 -0.36
CA ASP A 34 -0.95 20.21 0.67
C ASP A 34 -1.88 18.98 0.64
N ASN A 35 -2.28 18.55 -0.55
CA ASN A 35 -3.05 17.31 -0.70
C ASN A 35 -2.27 16.09 -0.20
N ALA A 36 -0.97 16.03 -0.43
CA ALA A 36 -0.12 14.96 0.08
C ALA A 36 -0.08 14.96 1.63
N CYS A 37 0.02 16.13 2.24
CA CYS A 37 -0.07 16.27 3.70
C CYS A 37 -1.43 15.77 4.23
N ASP A 38 -2.52 16.14 3.59
CA ASP A 38 -3.86 15.68 3.97
C ASP A 38 -3.98 14.16 3.86
N TYR A 39 -3.45 13.58 2.79
CA TYR A 39 -3.41 12.14 2.60
C TYR A 39 -2.62 11.43 3.72
N ILE A 40 -1.45 11.95 4.06
CA ILE A 40 -0.61 11.43 5.15
C ILE A 40 -1.37 11.51 6.48
N GLY A 41 -2.02 12.64 6.76
CA GLY A 41 -2.81 12.82 7.97
C GLY A 41 -3.96 11.82 8.09
N ARG A 42 -4.71 11.61 7.01
CA ARG A 42 -5.79 10.60 6.98
C ARG A 42 -5.26 9.20 7.19
N THR A 43 -4.16 8.84 6.54
CA THR A 43 -3.51 7.52 6.65
C THR A 43 -3.09 7.25 8.10
N ASN A 44 -2.47 8.23 8.75
CA ASN A 44 -2.05 8.10 10.15
C ASN A 44 -3.25 8.02 11.11
N ALA A 45 -4.31 8.79 10.87
CA ALA A 45 -5.56 8.71 11.64
C ALA A 45 -6.21 7.32 11.56
N GLN A 46 -6.23 6.73 10.37
CA GLN A 46 -6.72 5.36 10.17
C GLN A 46 -5.89 4.34 10.93
N ARG A 47 -4.57 4.51 10.96
CA ARG A 47 -3.68 3.61 11.71
C ARG A 47 -3.94 3.70 13.22
N GLU A 48 -4.20 4.86 13.74
CA GLU A 48 -4.58 5.04 15.16
C GLU A 48 -5.92 4.39 15.49
N GLU A 49 -6.88 4.53 14.59
CA GLU A 49 -8.24 3.98 14.78
C GLU A 49 -8.27 2.46 14.72
N TRP A 50 -7.56 1.84 13.76
CA TRP A 50 -7.65 0.39 13.51
C TRP A 50 -6.47 -0.41 14.04
N GLY A 51 -5.41 0.24 14.49
CA GLY A 51 -4.18 -0.42 14.96
C GLY A 51 -3.28 -0.90 13.82
N TYR A 52 -3.64 -0.66 12.57
CA TYR A 52 -2.84 -0.92 11.37
C TYR A 52 -3.13 0.12 10.30
N GLY A 53 -2.21 0.28 9.37
CA GLY A 53 -2.36 1.23 8.28
C GLY A 53 -1.20 1.17 7.30
N LEU A 54 -1.14 2.17 6.45
CA LEU A 54 -0.09 2.31 5.44
C LEU A 54 1.19 2.82 6.09
N LEU A 55 2.31 2.21 5.71
CA LEU A 55 3.64 2.56 6.20
C LEU A 55 4.55 2.98 5.06
N ALA A 56 5.50 3.86 5.34
CA ALA A 56 6.61 4.14 4.45
C ALA A 56 7.59 2.97 4.43
N VAL A 57 7.99 2.56 3.25
CA VAL A 57 9.09 1.63 3.02
C VAL A 57 10.32 2.45 2.68
N GLU A 58 11.40 2.27 3.43
CA GLU A 58 12.65 2.98 3.20
C GLU A 58 13.84 2.05 3.25
N ALA A 59 14.93 2.42 2.59
CA ALA A 59 16.18 1.69 2.65
C ALA A 59 16.76 1.78 4.08
N THR A 60 17.24 0.66 4.60
CA THR A 60 17.70 0.58 5.99
C THR A 60 18.95 1.43 6.22
N ASP A 61 19.87 1.46 5.26
CA ASP A 61 21.16 2.15 5.33
C ASP A 61 21.04 3.67 5.04
N THR A 62 20.41 4.04 3.93
CA THR A 62 20.35 5.43 3.46
C THR A 62 19.12 6.18 3.92
N LYS A 63 18.09 5.47 4.42
CA LYS A 63 16.76 6.02 4.72
C LYS A 63 16.03 6.60 3.50
N GLN A 64 16.48 6.24 2.29
CA GLN A 64 15.83 6.65 1.06
C GLN A 64 14.43 6.07 0.98
N PRO A 65 13.40 6.88 0.69
CA PRO A 65 12.04 6.38 0.47
C PRO A 65 11.98 5.47 -0.75
N LEU A 66 11.29 4.35 -0.62
CA LEU A 66 11.15 3.34 -1.69
C LEU A 66 9.69 3.15 -2.11
N GLY A 67 8.75 3.44 -1.24
CA GLY A 67 7.33 3.29 -1.51
C GLY A 67 6.51 3.15 -0.24
N VAL A 68 5.34 2.56 -0.38
CA VAL A 68 4.39 2.32 0.71
C VAL A 68 3.96 0.86 0.74
N CYS A 69 3.68 0.34 1.93
CA CYS A 69 3.12 -0.99 2.14
C CYS A 69 2.37 -1.01 3.47
N GLY A 70 1.27 -1.71 3.54
CA GLY A 70 0.53 -1.82 4.79
C GLY A 70 -0.84 -2.43 4.63
N LEU A 71 -1.67 -2.23 5.63
CA LEU A 71 -3.01 -2.78 5.70
C LEU A 71 -4.05 -1.67 5.66
N PHE A 72 -5.17 -1.97 5.03
CA PHE A 72 -6.35 -1.11 4.96
C PHE A 72 -7.55 -1.81 5.57
N ASN A 73 -8.46 -1.04 6.13
CA ASN A 73 -9.80 -1.50 6.45
C ASN A 73 -10.71 -1.15 5.28
N ARG A 74 -11.09 -2.16 4.51
CA ARG A 74 -12.11 -2.02 3.47
C ARG A 74 -13.42 -2.59 3.98
N PHE A 75 -14.43 -1.76 4.09
CA PHE A 75 -15.74 -2.15 4.66
C PHE A 75 -16.41 -3.32 3.93
N ALA A 76 -16.00 -3.61 2.70
CA ALA A 76 -16.48 -4.76 1.96
C ALA A 76 -15.95 -6.11 2.47
N PHE A 77 -14.91 -6.09 3.32
CA PHE A 77 -14.24 -7.29 3.81
C PHE A 77 -14.15 -7.26 5.34
N GLU A 78 -14.33 -8.41 5.96
CA GLU A 78 -14.23 -8.58 7.42
C GLU A 78 -12.79 -8.78 7.91
N CYS A 79 -11.81 -8.62 7.03
CA CYS A 79 -10.40 -8.79 7.35
C CYS A 79 -9.56 -7.66 6.73
N PRO A 80 -8.35 -7.40 7.25
CA PRO A 80 -7.48 -6.37 6.70
C PRO A 80 -7.07 -6.68 5.26
N ASP A 81 -6.92 -5.62 4.47
CA ASP A 81 -6.56 -5.68 3.06
C ASP A 81 -5.13 -5.18 2.85
N LEU A 82 -4.28 -6.02 2.26
CA LEU A 82 -2.88 -5.68 1.97
C LEU A 82 -2.80 -4.79 0.75
N GLY A 83 -2.12 -3.65 0.89
CA GLY A 83 -1.85 -2.73 -0.19
C GLY A 83 -0.37 -2.32 -0.26
N PHE A 84 0.11 -2.05 -1.45
CA PHE A 84 1.50 -1.67 -1.69
C PHE A 84 1.65 -0.90 -2.99
N ALA A 85 2.64 -0.01 -3.02
CA ALA A 85 3.07 0.68 -4.23
C ALA A 85 4.52 1.14 -4.05
N MET A 86 5.35 0.92 -5.07
CA MET A 86 6.77 1.30 -5.04
C MET A 86 7.04 2.44 -6.01
N LEU A 87 7.96 3.34 -5.63
CA LEU A 87 8.53 4.32 -6.53
C LEU A 87 9.23 3.61 -7.71
N PRO A 88 9.28 4.24 -8.91
CA PRO A 88 9.86 3.60 -10.09
C PRO A 88 11.25 3.02 -9.87
N GLU A 89 12.13 3.74 -9.19
CA GLU A 89 13.51 3.34 -8.91
C GLU A 89 13.64 2.16 -7.94
N ALA A 90 12.58 1.85 -7.20
CA ALA A 90 12.56 0.73 -6.25
C ALA A 90 11.95 -0.56 -6.83
N ARG A 91 11.44 -0.50 -8.05
CA ARG A 91 10.78 -1.65 -8.70
C ARG A 91 11.78 -2.69 -9.20
N GLY A 92 11.35 -3.95 -9.27
CA GLY A 92 12.15 -5.05 -9.81
C GLY A 92 13.34 -5.47 -8.94
N ARG A 93 13.37 -5.10 -7.67
CA ARG A 93 14.48 -5.37 -6.74
C ARG A 93 14.09 -6.27 -5.56
N GLY A 94 12.89 -6.84 -5.57
CA GLY A 94 12.40 -7.68 -4.48
C GLY A 94 11.97 -6.93 -3.21
N ILE A 95 12.03 -5.60 -3.21
CA ILE A 95 11.72 -4.76 -2.04
C ILE A 95 10.26 -4.88 -1.65
N CYS A 96 9.36 -4.82 -2.63
CA CYS A 96 7.92 -4.94 -2.38
C CYS A 96 7.56 -6.29 -1.76
N TYR A 97 8.15 -7.37 -2.27
CA TYR A 97 7.96 -8.72 -1.73
C TYR A 97 8.41 -8.78 -0.26
N ALA A 98 9.59 -8.28 0.05
CA ALA A 98 10.12 -8.26 1.41
C ALA A 98 9.25 -7.42 2.36
N ALA A 99 8.79 -6.24 1.92
CA ALA A 99 7.90 -5.41 2.71
C ALA A 99 6.56 -6.10 3.00
N CYS A 100 5.97 -6.73 1.99
CA CYS A 100 4.74 -7.51 2.16
C CYS A 100 4.92 -8.68 3.12
N GLN A 101 6.04 -9.39 3.05
CA GLN A 101 6.35 -10.47 4.00
C GLN A 101 6.39 -9.98 5.45
N CYS A 102 6.98 -8.80 5.69
CA CYS A 102 6.99 -8.19 7.02
C CYS A 102 5.59 -7.87 7.52
N VAL A 103 4.74 -7.30 6.67
CA VAL A 103 3.35 -6.99 7.02
C VAL A 103 2.54 -8.25 7.31
N ILE A 104 2.70 -9.29 6.48
CA ILE A 104 2.02 -10.59 6.66
C ILE A 104 2.45 -11.24 7.98
N ALA A 105 3.75 -11.27 8.27
CA ALA A 105 4.27 -11.84 9.51
C ALA A 105 3.76 -11.10 10.74
N TRP A 106 3.75 -9.76 10.69
CA TRP A 106 3.18 -8.94 11.75
C TRP A 106 1.69 -9.24 11.94
N SER A 107 0.93 -9.32 10.85
CA SER A 107 -0.51 -9.61 10.90
C SER A 107 -0.79 -10.94 11.59
N ALA A 108 -0.01 -11.97 11.28
CA ALA A 108 -0.13 -13.28 11.91
C ALA A 108 0.17 -13.20 13.42
N SER A 109 1.18 -12.43 13.83
CA SER A 109 1.53 -12.25 15.24
C SER A 109 0.44 -11.50 16.01
N GLU A 110 -0.33 -10.63 15.35
CA GLU A 110 -1.47 -9.92 15.94
C GLU A 110 -2.76 -10.78 15.97
N GLY A 111 -2.70 -12.02 15.47
CA GLY A 111 -3.82 -12.95 15.51
C GLY A 111 -4.77 -12.89 14.31
N TYR A 112 -4.44 -12.14 13.27
CA TYR A 112 -5.24 -12.13 12.03
C TYR A 112 -5.06 -13.46 11.30
N ARG A 113 -6.17 -14.11 10.96
CA ARG A 113 -6.15 -15.41 10.26
C ARG A 113 -6.21 -15.26 8.75
N PHE A 114 -6.74 -14.15 8.28
CA PHE A 114 -6.97 -13.90 6.86
C PHE A 114 -6.57 -12.49 6.51
N LEU A 115 -5.99 -12.34 5.34
CA LEU A 115 -5.79 -11.05 4.67
C LEU A 115 -6.41 -11.14 3.29
N THR A 116 -6.96 -10.05 2.83
CA THR A 116 -7.32 -9.87 1.42
C THR A 116 -6.31 -8.98 0.72
N ALA A 117 -6.37 -8.93 -0.58
CA ALA A 117 -5.65 -7.96 -1.40
C ALA A 117 -6.45 -7.72 -2.68
N MET A 118 -6.55 -6.46 -3.07
CA MET A 118 -7.21 -6.06 -4.31
C MET A 118 -6.18 -5.56 -5.30
N THR A 119 -6.30 -5.96 -6.55
CA THR A 119 -5.44 -5.46 -7.61
C THR A 119 -6.23 -5.32 -8.91
N HIS A 120 -5.82 -4.38 -9.74
CA HIS A 120 -6.42 -4.20 -11.05
C HIS A 120 -6.22 -5.48 -11.90
N PRO A 121 -7.25 -5.92 -12.66
CA PRO A 121 -7.16 -7.15 -13.46
C PRO A 121 -6.00 -7.18 -14.45
N GLU A 122 -5.57 -6.02 -14.95
CA GLU A 122 -4.46 -5.90 -15.90
C GLU A 122 -3.09 -5.73 -15.22
N ASN A 123 -3.05 -5.56 -13.91
CA ASN A 123 -1.79 -5.43 -13.17
C ASN A 123 -1.18 -6.81 -12.91
N MET A 124 -0.53 -7.35 -13.93
CA MET A 124 0.05 -8.70 -13.88
C MET A 124 1.20 -8.80 -12.88
N ALA A 125 1.99 -7.75 -12.72
CA ALA A 125 3.09 -7.72 -11.75
C ALA A 125 2.57 -7.86 -10.31
N SER A 126 1.50 -7.14 -9.96
CA SER A 126 0.87 -7.23 -8.65
C SER A 126 0.25 -8.61 -8.42
N GLN A 127 -0.44 -9.17 -9.41
CA GLN A 127 -1.01 -10.52 -9.30
C GLN A 127 0.06 -11.58 -9.10
N LYS A 128 1.17 -11.49 -9.83
CA LYS A 128 2.31 -12.41 -9.68
C LYS A 128 2.91 -12.32 -8.28
N LEU A 129 3.08 -11.10 -7.76
CA LEU A 129 3.57 -10.88 -6.40
C LEU A 129 2.64 -11.50 -5.37
N LEU A 130 1.33 -11.26 -5.47
CA LEU A 130 0.35 -11.81 -4.54
C LEU A 130 0.34 -13.34 -4.55
N ARG A 131 0.42 -13.97 -5.72
CA ARG A 131 0.54 -15.44 -5.81
C ARG A 131 1.81 -15.95 -5.13
N ARG A 132 2.93 -15.27 -5.32
CA ARG A 132 4.21 -15.58 -4.67
C ARG A 132 4.12 -15.49 -3.15
N LEU A 133 3.31 -14.56 -2.64
CA LEU A 133 3.03 -14.37 -1.21
C LEU A 133 2.03 -15.39 -0.64
N GLY A 134 1.46 -16.25 -1.48
CA GLY A 134 0.50 -17.27 -1.07
C GLY A 134 -0.97 -16.87 -1.18
N PHE A 135 -1.27 -15.71 -1.74
CA PHE A 135 -2.65 -15.32 -1.99
C PHE A 135 -3.27 -16.14 -3.12
N LYS A 136 -4.53 -16.51 -2.95
CA LYS A 136 -5.33 -17.19 -3.97
C LYS A 136 -6.37 -16.23 -4.53
N LYS A 137 -6.51 -16.23 -5.85
CA LYS A 137 -7.53 -15.42 -6.51
C LYS A 137 -8.92 -15.98 -6.19
N LEU A 138 -9.77 -15.14 -5.62
CA LEU A 138 -11.14 -15.51 -5.26
C LEU A 138 -12.16 -15.09 -6.32
N GLY A 139 -11.85 -14.07 -7.13
CA GLY A 139 -12.75 -13.58 -8.17
C GLY A 139 -12.51 -12.13 -8.52
N PHE A 140 -13.54 -11.51 -9.08
CA PHE A 140 -13.57 -10.10 -9.44
C PHE A 140 -14.54 -9.36 -8.53
N TYR A 141 -14.18 -8.15 -8.18
CA TYR A 141 -15.01 -7.23 -7.41
C TYR A 141 -15.45 -6.08 -8.32
N PHE A 142 -16.72 -5.74 -8.27
CA PHE A 142 -17.26 -4.57 -8.97
C PHE A 142 -17.50 -3.46 -7.94
N ASP A 143 -16.78 -2.37 -8.09
CA ASP A 143 -17.01 -1.16 -7.31
C ASP A 143 -17.84 -0.17 -8.12
N LYS A 144 -18.80 0.45 -7.46
CA LYS A 144 -19.59 1.52 -8.05
C LYS A 144 -19.45 2.77 -7.19
N THR A 145 -18.70 3.72 -7.72
CA THR A 145 -18.59 5.05 -7.13
C THR A 145 -19.66 5.96 -7.74
N PHE A 146 -20.37 6.66 -6.89
CA PHE A 146 -21.38 7.62 -7.29
C PHE A 146 -20.87 9.05 -7.15
#